data_6a5885dae96b50e0af2f53e5a9fb77bd
#
_entry.id   6a5885dae96b50e0af2f53e5a9fb77bd
#
_cell.length_a   1.000
_cell.length_b   1.000
_cell.length_c   1.000
_cell.angle_alpha   90.00
_cell.angle_beta   90.00
_cell.angle_gamma   90.00
#
_symmetry.space_group_name_H-M   'P 1'
#
loop_
_entity.id
_entity.type
_entity.pdbx_description
1 polymer ?
#
loop_
_entity_poly.entity_id
_entity_poly.type
_entity_poly.pdbx_seq_one_letter_code
_entity_poly.pdbx_strand_id
1 'polypeptide(L)'
;MKLEFNNLEDDEKMELNIRKIKEDDYQKIFVLTDIHGRFDLFEKLIEKIDLKKEDLLLILGDSCDRGKFSFELYNWYEEMIQKGYNIIHLMGNHENMLFESINDENSRLNWLYNGGNVTVKSFFEHQTEEKTIDEYWKNNKFYEEKWLFNFIEKMPHIVESENHLFVHAGIDFSKNLEDQEIKYLLWTRDDWYKKNNTGKIIYYGHTPQKDISIKNNCINLDSGCFFTDILRCVELKEKKLFVLKKGRIKVKNYSIL
;
A
#
# COMPACT_ATOMS: atom_id res chain seq x y z
N MET A 1 -26.62 6.95 -17.41
CA MET A 1 -26.07 5.68 -17.96
C MET A 1 -25.45 4.98 -16.77
N LYS A 2 -26.10 3.94 -16.23
CA LYS A 2 -25.48 3.11 -15.18
C LYS A 2 -24.34 2.37 -15.83
N LEU A 3 -23.15 2.48 -15.29
CA LEU A 3 -22.04 1.60 -15.65
C LEU A 3 -22.50 0.18 -15.30
N GLU A 4 -22.69 -0.68 -16.29
CA GLU A 4 -22.84 -2.12 -16.08
C GLU A 4 -21.48 -2.69 -15.70
N PHE A 5 -21.06 -2.44 -14.47
CA PHE A 5 -20.29 -3.42 -13.73
C PHE A 5 -21.29 -4.54 -13.48
N ASN A 6 -21.02 -5.75 -13.94
CA ASN A 6 -21.86 -6.93 -13.76
C ASN A 6 -22.54 -6.86 -12.40
N ASN A 7 -23.90 -6.83 -12.41
CA ASN A 7 -24.76 -6.69 -11.26
C ASN A 7 -24.07 -7.20 -9.98
N LEU A 8 -23.45 -6.30 -9.23
CA LEU A 8 -23.15 -6.53 -7.83
C LEU A 8 -24.50 -6.38 -7.14
N GLU A 9 -25.29 -7.44 -7.18
CA GLU A 9 -26.47 -7.61 -6.33
C GLU A 9 -25.95 -7.77 -4.91
N ASP A 10 -26.44 -6.90 -4.03
CA ASP A 10 -26.36 -6.94 -2.57
C ASP A 10 -24.94 -6.91 -1.95
N ASP A 11 -24.55 -5.75 -1.40
CA ASP A 11 -23.55 -5.56 -0.33
C ASP A 11 -22.38 -6.60 -0.33
N GLU A 12 -21.71 -6.82 -1.44
CA GLU A 12 -20.47 -7.60 -1.43
C GLU A 12 -19.40 -6.80 -0.68
N LYS A 13 -19.39 -7.01 0.61
CA LYS A 13 -18.28 -6.59 1.47
C LYS A 13 -17.04 -7.30 0.96
N MET A 14 -15.98 -6.51 0.77
CA MET A 14 -14.68 -7.07 0.42
C MET A 14 -14.34 -8.22 1.37
N GLU A 15 -14.03 -9.40 0.82
CA GLU A 15 -13.64 -10.56 1.60
C GLU A 15 -12.20 -10.43 2.09
N LEU A 16 -11.94 -10.97 3.28
CA LEU A 16 -10.59 -11.02 3.84
C LEU A 16 -9.68 -11.88 2.95
N ASN A 17 -8.65 -11.26 2.40
CA ASN A 17 -7.66 -11.92 1.55
C ASN A 17 -6.33 -12.07 2.29
N ILE A 18 -5.89 -13.32 2.50
CA ILE A 18 -4.61 -13.66 3.13
C ILE A 18 -3.74 -14.37 2.10
N ARG A 19 -2.58 -13.80 1.81
CA ARG A 19 -1.61 -14.37 0.90
C ARG A 19 -0.44 -15.01 1.65
N LYS A 20 -0.17 -16.29 1.41
CA LYS A 20 1.00 -16.99 1.97
C LYS A 20 2.15 -16.97 0.98
N ILE A 21 3.36 -16.72 1.48
CA ILE A 21 4.61 -16.73 0.70
C ILE A 21 5.66 -17.58 1.37
N LYS A 22 6.62 -18.07 0.59
CA LYS A 22 7.84 -18.69 1.09
C LYS A 22 9.00 -17.73 0.87
N GLU A 23 9.71 -17.38 1.94
CA GLU A 23 10.81 -16.40 1.85
C GLU A 23 11.96 -16.90 0.97
N ASP A 24 12.16 -18.21 0.92
CA ASP A 24 13.22 -18.83 0.13
C ASP A 24 12.98 -18.78 -1.39
N ASP A 25 11.76 -18.48 -1.83
CA ASP A 25 11.43 -18.28 -3.25
C ASP A 25 12.05 -16.99 -3.81
N TYR A 26 12.58 -16.10 -2.96
CA TYR A 26 13.12 -14.79 -3.34
C TYR A 26 14.56 -14.62 -2.88
N GLN A 27 15.40 -13.94 -3.68
CA GLN A 27 16.77 -13.62 -3.28
C GLN A 27 16.79 -12.59 -2.16
N LYS A 28 16.02 -11.51 -2.31
CA LYS A 28 15.81 -10.47 -1.31
C LYS A 28 14.34 -10.17 -1.17
N ILE A 29 13.96 -9.64 -0.03
CA ILE A 29 12.59 -9.16 0.22
C ILE A 29 12.69 -7.73 0.74
N PHE A 30 12.20 -6.80 -0.06
CA PHE A 30 12.13 -5.39 0.26
C PHE A 30 10.73 -5.03 0.74
N VAL A 31 10.63 -4.28 1.83
CA VAL A 31 9.34 -3.88 2.42
C VAL A 31 9.31 -2.38 2.65
N LEU A 32 8.27 -1.73 2.18
CA LEU A 32 7.98 -0.31 2.40
C LEU A 32 6.48 -0.06 2.52
N THR A 33 6.08 1.16 2.88
CA THR A 33 4.68 1.50 3.14
C THR A 33 4.41 2.99 2.95
N ASP A 34 3.12 3.36 2.86
CA ASP A 34 2.61 4.74 2.95
C ASP A 34 3.35 5.72 2.02
N ILE A 35 3.40 5.40 0.74
CA ILE A 35 4.09 6.20 -0.29
C ILE A 35 3.29 7.45 -0.64
N HIS A 36 1.94 7.33 -0.66
CA HIS A 36 1.03 8.44 -0.89
C HIS A 36 1.42 9.30 -2.09
N GLY A 37 1.43 8.73 -3.29
CA GLY A 37 1.70 9.45 -4.54
C GLY A 37 3.06 10.15 -4.60
N ARG A 38 4.06 9.72 -3.81
CA ARG A 38 5.43 10.25 -3.85
C ARG A 38 6.33 9.38 -4.72
N PHE A 39 5.92 9.21 -5.99
CA PHE A 39 6.72 8.49 -6.97
C PHE A 39 8.13 9.05 -7.11
N ASP A 40 8.31 10.35 -6.96
CA ASP A 40 9.61 11.05 -6.97
C ASP A 40 10.61 10.52 -5.93
N LEU A 41 10.12 10.06 -4.78
CA LEU A 41 10.94 9.43 -3.73
C LEU A 41 11.03 7.92 -3.94
N PHE A 42 9.93 7.30 -4.34
CA PHE A 42 9.87 5.88 -4.61
C PHE A 42 10.86 5.45 -5.70
N GLU A 43 10.87 6.14 -6.85
CA GLU A 43 11.77 5.87 -7.97
C GLU A 43 13.25 5.90 -7.54
N LYS A 44 13.67 6.94 -6.83
CA LYS A 44 15.04 7.04 -6.27
C LYS A 44 15.39 5.92 -5.32
N LEU A 45 14.41 5.46 -4.54
CA LEU A 45 14.61 4.34 -3.62
C LEU A 45 14.77 3.04 -4.40
N ILE A 46 13.91 2.78 -5.40
CA ILE A 46 13.97 1.59 -6.26
C ILE A 46 15.29 1.53 -7.04
N GLU A 47 15.74 2.65 -7.62
CA GLU A 47 17.06 2.72 -8.25
C GLU A 47 18.18 2.33 -7.28
N LYS A 48 18.10 2.77 -6.02
CA LYS A 48 19.14 2.51 -5.01
C LYS A 48 19.16 1.07 -4.54
N ILE A 49 18.01 0.43 -4.37
CA ILE A 49 17.95 -0.98 -3.94
C ILE A 49 18.30 -1.94 -5.06
N ASP A 50 18.32 -1.46 -6.31
CA ASP A 50 18.66 -2.24 -7.52
C ASP A 50 17.81 -3.52 -7.62
N LEU A 51 16.48 -3.33 -7.55
CA LEU A 51 15.48 -4.41 -7.52
C LEU A 51 15.62 -5.34 -8.72
N LYS A 52 15.70 -6.64 -8.47
CA LYS A 52 15.81 -7.69 -9.49
C LYS A 52 14.50 -8.50 -9.58
N LYS A 53 14.35 -9.29 -10.65
CA LYS A 53 13.17 -10.16 -10.84
C LYS A 53 13.09 -11.28 -9.82
N GLU A 54 14.22 -11.70 -9.28
CA GLU A 54 14.34 -12.72 -8.25
C GLU A 54 14.06 -12.21 -6.84
N ASP A 55 13.91 -10.87 -6.69
CA ASP A 55 13.57 -10.25 -5.44
C ASP A 55 12.05 -10.11 -5.31
N LEU A 56 11.55 -9.91 -4.10
CA LEU A 56 10.18 -9.52 -3.81
C LEU A 56 10.14 -8.07 -3.33
N LEU A 57 9.25 -7.28 -3.89
CA LEU A 57 8.88 -5.97 -3.38
C LEU A 57 7.50 -6.05 -2.72
N LEU A 58 7.45 -5.81 -1.41
CA LEU A 58 6.23 -5.75 -0.60
C LEU A 58 5.90 -4.30 -0.26
N ILE A 59 4.71 -3.84 -0.67
CA ILE A 59 4.16 -2.54 -0.30
C ILE A 59 3.02 -2.77 0.69
N LEU A 60 3.09 -2.21 1.89
CA LEU A 60 2.12 -2.45 2.95
C LEU A 60 0.90 -1.52 2.90
N GLY A 61 0.53 -1.07 1.71
CA GLY A 61 -0.62 -0.19 1.48
C GLY A 61 -0.27 1.29 1.38
N ASP A 62 -1.30 2.09 1.12
CA ASP A 62 -1.29 3.55 1.04
C ASP A 62 -0.30 4.09 -0.01
N SER A 63 -0.45 3.64 -1.24
CA SER A 63 0.29 4.19 -2.39
C SER A 63 -0.37 5.41 -2.99
N CYS A 64 -1.70 5.48 -3.01
CA CYS A 64 -2.45 6.60 -3.56
C CYS A 64 -2.66 7.76 -2.57
N ASP A 65 -3.29 8.81 -3.06
CA ASP A 65 -3.78 9.98 -2.34
C ASP A 65 -2.68 10.91 -1.80
N ARG A 66 -3.06 12.17 -1.55
CA ARG A 66 -2.22 13.22 -0.93
C ARG A 66 -1.07 13.73 -1.81
N GLY A 67 -0.24 12.84 -2.35
CA GLY A 67 0.85 13.16 -3.27
C GLY A 67 0.40 13.21 -4.74
N LYS A 68 1.21 13.85 -5.59
CA LYS A 68 0.82 14.24 -6.95
C LYS A 68 0.98 13.15 -8.00
N PHE A 69 1.67 12.06 -7.69
CA PHE A 69 2.18 11.11 -8.67
C PHE A 69 1.58 9.70 -8.45
N SER A 70 0.27 9.65 -8.13
CA SER A 70 -0.41 8.36 -7.97
C SER A 70 -0.49 7.58 -9.28
N PHE A 71 -0.73 8.28 -10.42
CA PHE A 71 -0.75 7.65 -11.73
C PHE A 71 0.59 6.99 -12.06
N GLU A 72 1.69 7.74 -11.91
CA GLU A 72 3.03 7.24 -12.23
C GLU A 72 3.41 6.03 -11.36
N LEU A 73 2.97 6.04 -10.09
CA LEU A 73 3.24 4.95 -9.16
C LEU A 73 2.49 3.66 -9.56
N TYR A 74 1.20 3.76 -9.86
CA TYR A 74 0.41 2.60 -10.30
C TYR A 74 0.81 2.12 -11.69
N ASN A 75 1.12 3.03 -12.62
CA ASN A 75 1.64 2.67 -13.93
C ASN A 75 2.99 1.92 -13.81
N TRP A 76 3.85 2.34 -12.89
CA TRP A 76 5.10 1.64 -12.61
C TRP A 76 4.83 0.22 -12.08
N TYR A 77 3.85 0.01 -11.19
CA TYR A 77 3.50 -1.34 -10.72
C TYR A 77 3.01 -2.20 -11.89
N GLU A 78 2.12 -1.68 -12.72
CA GLU A 78 1.61 -2.39 -13.90
C GLU A 78 2.76 -2.84 -14.81
N GLU A 79 3.61 -1.91 -15.21
CA GLU A 79 4.75 -2.19 -16.07
C GLU A 79 5.71 -3.22 -15.48
N MET A 80 6.05 -3.11 -14.20
CA MET A 80 6.99 -4.03 -13.56
C MET A 80 6.40 -5.43 -13.41
N ILE A 81 5.12 -5.55 -13.08
CA ILE A 81 4.42 -6.83 -13.04
C ILE A 81 4.39 -7.47 -14.43
N GLN A 82 4.08 -6.71 -15.48
CA GLN A 82 4.11 -7.19 -16.87
C GLN A 82 5.51 -7.63 -17.31
N LYS A 83 6.56 -6.98 -16.81
CA LYS A 83 7.97 -7.35 -17.04
C LYS A 83 8.42 -8.56 -16.21
N GLY A 84 7.56 -9.10 -15.34
CA GLY A 84 7.81 -10.30 -14.53
C GLY A 84 8.55 -10.05 -13.23
N TYR A 85 8.47 -8.85 -12.65
CA TYR A 85 8.94 -8.58 -11.29
C TYR A 85 7.94 -9.09 -10.26
N ASN A 86 8.42 -9.56 -9.11
CA ASN A 86 7.56 -9.99 -8.02
C ASN A 86 7.19 -8.78 -7.15
N ILE A 87 5.97 -8.32 -7.31
CA ILE A 87 5.41 -7.21 -6.53
C ILE A 87 4.15 -7.71 -5.83
N ILE A 88 4.07 -7.50 -4.53
CA ILE A 88 2.86 -7.71 -3.74
C ILE A 88 2.53 -6.39 -3.06
N HIS A 89 1.35 -5.87 -3.35
CA HIS A 89 0.81 -4.67 -2.73
C HIS A 89 -0.34 -5.08 -1.81
N LEU A 90 -0.23 -4.77 -0.51
CA LEU A 90 -1.31 -4.98 0.45
C LEU A 90 -2.34 -3.87 0.32
N MET A 91 -3.58 -4.21 0.69
CA MET A 91 -4.63 -3.21 0.86
C MET A 91 -4.26 -2.26 2.00
N GLY A 92 -4.22 -0.96 1.71
CA GLY A 92 -4.21 0.11 2.69
C GLY A 92 -5.60 0.70 2.87
N ASN A 93 -5.81 1.53 3.87
CA ASN A 93 -7.10 2.19 4.04
C ASN A 93 -7.40 3.19 2.91
N HIS A 94 -6.40 3.73 2.25
CA HIS A 94 -6.57 4.63 1.11
C HIS A 94 -6.99 3.87 -0.16
N GLU A 95 -6.40 2.71 -0.44
CA GLU A 95 -6.86 1.84 -1.53
C GLU A 95 -8.28 1.31 -1.26
N ASN A 96 -8.61 0.99 -0.02
CA ASN A 96 -9.96 0.56 0.36
C ASN A 96 -10.99 1.69 0.14
N MET A 97 -10.69 2.92 0.57
CA MET A 97 -11.56 4.08 0.31
C MET A 97 -11.72 4.34 -1.19
N LEU A 98 -10.64 4.24 -1.96
CA LEU A 98 -10.68 4.36 -3.43
C LEU A 98 -11.60 3.29 -4.02
N PHE A 99 -11.46 2.04 -3.62
CA PHE A 99 -12.30 0.94 -4.11
C PHE A 99 -13.78 1.14 -3.75
N GLU A 100 -14.08 1.47 -2.49
CA GLU A 100 -15.44 1.74 -2.03
C GLU A 100 -16.07 2.97 -2.73
N SER A 101 -15.26 3.90 -3.25
CA SER A 101 -15.75 5.11 -3.93
C SER A 101 -16.56 4.84 -5.20
N ILE A 102 -16.49 3.61 -5.74
CA ILE A 102 -17.27 3.17 -6.90
C ILE A 102 -18.74 3.00 -6.52
N ASN A 103 -19.01 2.54 -5.29
CA ASN A 103 -20.31 2.02 -4.89
C ASN A 103 -21.34 3.11 -4.69
N ASP A 104 -20.97 4.18 -4.00
CA ASP A 104 -21.90 5.24 -3.65
C ASP A 104 -21.25 6.62 -3.52
N GLU A 105 -22.08 7.67 -3.52
CA GLU A 105 -21.64 9.05 -3.45
C GLU A 105 -20.99 9.42 -2.11
N ASN A 106 -21.44 8.85 -0.99
CA ASN A 106 -20.90 9.17 0.34
C ASN A 106 -19.47 8.60 0.48
N SER A 107 -19.27 7.35 0.07
CA SER A 107 -17.94 6.72 0.01
C SER A 107 -16.99 7.51 -0.89
N ARG A 108 -17.48 7.96 -2.04
CA ARG A 108 -16.75 8.83 -2.96
C ARG A 108 -16.34 10.15 -2.33
N LEU A 109 -17.27 10.86 -1.68
CA LEU A 109 -16.97 12.12 -1.00
C LEU A 109 -15.99 11.92 0.15
N ASN A 110 -16.15 10.84 0.92
CA ASN A 110 -15.21 10.49 1.98
C ASN A 110 -13.80 10.29 1.43
N TRP A 111 -13.64 9.51 0.36
CA TRP A 111 -12.34 9.29 -0.28
C TRP A 111 -11.73 10.60 -0.79
N LEU A 112 -12.49 11.42 -1.51
CA LEU A 112 -12.03 12.71 -2.03
C LEU A 112 -11.55 13.64 -0.91
N TYR A 113 -12.27 13.69 0.21
CA TYR A 113 -11.90 14.49 1.38
C TYR A 113 -10.59 14.01 2.03
N ASN A 114 -10.29 12.72 1.95
CA ASN A 114 -9.07 12.13 2.48
C ASN A 114 -7.86 12.23 1.52
N GLY A 115 -7.99 12.93 0.40
CA GLY A 115 -6.91 13.19 -0.55
C GLY A 115 -7.07 12.52 -1.91
N GLY A 116 -8.15 11.79 -2.14
CA GLY A 116 -8.45 11.13 -3.42
C GLY A 116 -8.58 12.10 -4.60
N ASN A 117 -8.97 13.36 -4.34
CA ASN A 117 -8.97 14.40 -5.37
C ASN A 117 -7.61 14.60 -6.05
N VAL A 118 -6.51 14.38 -5.33
CA VAL A 118 -5.15 14.48 -5.89
C VAL A 118 -4.84 13.26 -6.77
N THR A 119 -5.33 12.07 -6.38
CA THR A 119 -5.24 10.86 -7.22
C THR A 119 -6.00 11.04 -8.52
N VAL A 120 -7.27 11.46 -8.46
CA VAL A 120 -8.07 11.75 -9.67
C VAL A 120 -7.37 12.75 -10.59
N LYS A 121 -6.80 13.81 -10.01
CA LYS A 121 -6.05 14.80 -10.78
C LYS A 121 -4.82 14.22 -11.45
N SER A 122 -4.08 13.35 -10.79
CA SER A 122 -2.90 12.68 -11.33
C SER A 122 -3.26 11.86 -12.57
N PHE A 123 -4.37 11.11 -12.52
CA PHE A 123 -4.85 10.34 -13.66
C PHE A 123 -5.37 11.24 -14.79
N PHE A 124 -6.12 12.28 -14.46
CA PHE A 124 -6.60 13.27 -15.44
C PHE A 124 -5.44 13.87 -16.25
N GLU A 125 -4.34 14.21 -15.62
CA GLU A 125 -3.18 14.83 -16.28
C GLU A 125 -2.47 13.90 -17.27
N HIS A 126 -2.70 12.58 -17.23
CA HIS A 126 -1.96 11.58 -18.01
C HIS A 126 -2.80 10.74 -18.97
N GLN A 127 -4.10 10.57 -18.73
CA GLN A 127 -4.88 9.55 -19.44
C GLN A 127 -6.23 10.03 -20.00
N THR A 128 -6.41 11.31 -20.33
CA THR A 128 -7.71 11.76 -20.81
C THR A 128 -7.61 12.67 -22.03
N GLU A 129 -8.63 12.57 -22.89
CA GLU A 129 -8.92 13.54 -23.93
C GLU A 129 -9.84 14.68 -23.45
N GLU A 130 -10.37 14.57 -22.23
CA GLU A 130 -11.22 15.57 -21.62
C GLU A 130 -10.46 16.88 -21.39
N LYS A 131 -11.14 18.01 -21.64
CA LYS A 131 -10.49 19.33 -21.56
C LYS A 131 -10.37 19.85 -20.14
N THR A 132 -11.22 19.38 -19.24
CA THR A 132 -11.25 19.82 -17.86
C THR A 132 -11.41 18.63 -16.89
N ILE A 133 -10.91 18.80 -15.68
CA ILE A 133 -11.09 17.79 -14.62
C ILE A 133 -12.58 17.62 -14.25
N ASP A 134 -13.39 18.67 -14.38
CA ASP A 134 -14.83 18.61 -14.15
C ASP A 134 -15.54 17.72 -15.17
N GLU A 135 -15.17 17.78 -16.46
CA GLU A 135 -15.67 16.89 -17.49
C GLU A 135 -15.22 15.45 -17.24
N TYR A 136 -13.93 15.24 -16.95
CA TYR A 136 -13.37 13.94 -16.62
C TYR A 136 -14.12 13.27 -15.46
N TRP A 137 -14.40 14.04 -14.40
CA TRP A 137 -15.14 13.57 -13.24
C TRP A 137 -16.62 13.30 -13.56
N LYS A 138 -17.33 14.23 -14.21
CA LYS A 138 -18.75 14.08 -14.58
C LYS A 138 -19.00 12.90 -15.51
N ASN A 139 -18.03 12.62 -16.40
CA ASN A 139 -18.11 11.51 -17.34
C ASN A 139 -17.64 10.19 -16.72
N ASN A 140 -17.31 10.16 -15.43
CA ASN A 140 -16.79 8.99 -14.70
C ASN A 140 -15.56 8.35 -15.33
N LYS A 141 -14.73 9.12 -16.04
CA LYS A 141 -13.57 8.61 -16.76
C LYS A 141 -12.54 7.95 -15.86
N PHE A 142 -12.36 8.46 -14.64
CA PHE A 142 -11.48 7.83 -13.66
C PHE A 142 -11.86 6.38 -13.37
N TYR A 143 -13.15 6.07 -13.33
CA TYR A 143 -13.63 4.71 -13.04
C TYR A 143 -13.58 3.76 -14.26
N GLU A 144 -13.16 4.25 -15.42
CA GLU A 144 -12.85 3.43 -16.60
C GLU A 144 -11.46 2.78 -16.54
N GLU A 145 -10.62 3.14 -15.56
CA GLU A 145 -9.28 2.60 -15.32
C GLU A 145 -9.36 1.15 -14.78
N LYS A 146 -9.84 0.23 -15.63
CA LYS A 146 -10.12 -1.17 -15.25
C LYS A 146 -8.92 -1.87 -14.63
N TRP A 147 -7.72 -1.59 -15.13
CA TRP A 147 -6.53 -2.22 -14.59
C TRP A 147 -6.33 -1.83 -13.11
N LEU A 148 -6.44 -0.54 -12.79
CA LEU A 148 -6.28 -0.03 -11.42
C LEU A 148 -7.24 -0.73 -10.46
N PHE A 149 -8.53 -0.76 -10.80
CA PHE A 149 -9.55 -1.36 -9.94
C PHE A 149 -9.38 -2.87 -9.81
N ASN A 150 -9.07 -3.58 -10.89
CA ASN A 150 -8.76 -5.01 -10.84
C ASN A 150 -7.48 -5.32 -10.03
N PHE A 151 -6.52 -4.40 -10.02
CA PHE A 151 -5.31 -4.54 -9.21
C PHE A 151 -5.62 -4.36 -7.73
N ILE A 152 -6.40 -3.32 -7.38
CA ILE A 152 -6.79 -3.04 -6.00
C ILE A 152 -7.65 -4.17 -5.42
N GLU A 153 -8.65 -4.63 -6.15
CA GLU A 153 -9.55 -5.73 -5.73
C GLU A 153 -8.80 -7.00 -5.31
N LYS A 154 -7.67 -7.28 -5.93
CA LYS A 154 -6.84 -8.47 -5.66
C LYS A 154 -5.81 -8.28 -4.56
N MET A 155 -5.70 -7.10 -3.99
CA MET A 155 -4.73 -6.83 -2.93
C MET A 155 -5.02 -7.69 -1.70
N PRO A 156 -4.03 -8.40 -1.13
CA PRO A 156 -4.20 -9.06 0.14
C PRO A 156 -4.26 -8.04 1.29
N HIS A 157 -5.01 -8.37 2.33
CA HIS A 157 -5.03 -7.62 3.60
C HIS A 157 -3.89 -8.04 4.52
N ILE A 158 -3.48 -9.30 4.42
CA ILE A 158 -2.39 -9.90 5.19
C ILE A 158 -1.48 -10.65 4.21
N VAL A 159 -0.17 -10.50 4.37
CA VAL A 159 0.79 -11.44 3.80
C VAL A 159 1.47 -12.17 4.94
N GLU A 160 1.54 -13.50 4.83
CA GLU A 160 2.13 -14.37 5.84
C GLU A 160 3.28 -15.18 5.25
N SER A 161 4.39 -15.22 5.96
CA SER A 161 5.48 -16.17 5.74
C SER A 161 5.73 -17.03 6.97
N GLU A 162 6.73 -17.88 6.95
CA GLU A 162 7.12 -18.69 8.12
C GLU A 162 7.50 -17.80 9.31
N ASN A 163 8.28 -16.74 9.08
CA ASN A 163 8.85 -15.93 10.17
C ASN A 163 8.22 -14.54 10.30
N HIS A 164 7.46 -14.09 9.29
CA HIS A 164 6.97 -12.72 9.22
C HIS A 164 5.46 -12.65 8.94
N LEU A 165 4.86 -11.58 9.43
CA LEU A 165 3.53 -11.11 9.04
C LEU A 165 3.64 -9.67 8.53
N PHE A 166 2.85 -9.37 7.51
CA PHE A 166 2.80 -8.04 6.89
C PHE A 166 1.35 -7.59 6.85
N VAL A 167 1.08 -6.42 7.41
CA VAL A 167 -0.25 -5.82 7.49
C VAL A 167 -0.14 -4.31 7.30
N HIS A 168 -1.25 -3.66 6.95
CA HIS A 168 -1.22 -2.22 6.81
C HIS A 168 -1.15 -1.51 8.17
N ALA A 169 -2.15 -1.68 9.04
CA ALA A 169 -2.23 -0.93 10.31
C ALA A 169 -2.00 -1.78 11.56
N GLY A 170 -2.58 -2.98 11.64
CA GLY A 170 -2.39 -3.83 12.81
C GLY A 170 -3.16 -5.14 12.77
N ILE A 171 -3.06 -5.94 13.85
CA ILE A 171 -3.69 -7.26 14.00
C ILE A 171 -4.41 -7.31 15.34
N ASP A 172 -5.61 -7.89 15.36
CA ASP A 172 -6.32 -8.24 16.59
C ASP A 172 -5.92 -9.65 17.05
N PHE A 173 -5.02 -9.71 18.02
CA PHE A 173 -4.52 -11.00 18.57
C PHE A 173 -5.54 -11.77 19.41
N SER A 174 -6.77 -11.25 19.59
CA SER A 174 -7.86 -12.02 20.18
C SER A 174 -8.56 -12.94 19.18
N LYS A 175 -8.23 -12.83 17.88
CA LYS A 175 -8.81 -13.57 16.77
C LYS A 175 -7.74 -14.33 15.99
N ASN A 176 -8.15 -15.41 15.29
CA ASN A 176 -7.27 -16.03 14.30
C ASN A 176 -7.07 -15.11 13.10
N LEU A 177 -6.06 -15.40 12.26
CA LEU A 177 -5.80 -14.58 11.07
C LEU A 177 -6.99 -14.58 10.10
N GLU A 178 -7.67 -15.71 9.97
CA GLU A 178 -8.83 -15.89 9.10
C GLU A 178 -10.10 -15.20 9.62
N ASP A 179 -10.12 -14.81 10.89
CA ASP A 179 -11.26 -14.17 11.57
C ASP A 179 -11.03 -12.66 11.77
N GLN A 180 -9.98 -12.09 11.19
CA GLN A 180 -9.67 -10.67 11.34
C GLN A 180 -10.73 -9.77 10.68
N GLU A 181 -11.06 -8.66 11.32
CA GLU A 181 -11.90 -7.64 10.70
C GLU A 181 -11.06 -6.72 9.80
N ILE A 182 -11.44 -6.61 8.53
CA ILE A 182 -10.75 -5.75 7.55
C ILE A 182 -10.60 -4.33 8.09
N LYS A 183 -11.64 -3.78 8.70
CA LYS A 183 -11.59 -2.45 9.30
C LYS A 183 -10.50 -2.32 10.37
N TYR A 184 -10.27 -3.35 11.17
CA TYR A 184 -9.20 -3.33 12.18
C TYR A 184 -7.82 -3.39 11.51
N LEU A 185 -7.63 -4.28 10.54
CA LEU A 185 -6.38 -4.42 9.79
C LEU A 185 -5.95 -3.12 9.10
N LEU A 186 -6.92 -2.29 8.67
CA LEU A 186 -6.68 -1.09 7.86
C LEU A 186 -6.64 0.21 8.66
N TRP A 187 -7.25 0.27 9.85
CA TRP A 187 -7.48 1.54 10.54
C TRP A 187 -6.99 1.61 11.98
N THR A 188 -6.60 0.51 12.60
CA THR A 188 -6.23 0.54 14.02
C THR A 188 -5.01 1.41 14.29
N ARG A 189 -5.08 2.18 15.40
CA ARG A 189 -3.99 3.03 15.89
C ARG A 189 -3.71 2.78 17.38
N ASP A 190 -4.29 1.74 17.95
CA ASP A 190 -4.05 1.36 19.33
C ASP A 190 -2.69 0.65 19.52
N ASP A 191 -2.38 0.28 20.75
CA ASP A 191 -1.11 -0.36 21.11
C ASP A 191 -1.14 -1.89 20.89
N TRP A 192 -1.82 -2.37 19.84
CA TRP A 192 -1.99 -3.78 19.52
C TRP A 192 -0.68 -4.58 19.53
N TYR A 193 0.42 -3.97 19.09
CA TYR A 193 1.74 -4.58 19.05
C TYR A 193 2.22 -5.09 20.42
N LYS A 194 1.72 -4.54 21.53
CA LYS A 194 2.05 -5.00 22.89
C LYS A 194 1.60 -6.43 23.15
N LYS A 195 0.63 -6.92 22.40
CA LYS A 195 0.02 -8.25 22.54
C LYS A 195 0.60 -9.29 21.58
N ASN A 196 1.60 -8.95 20.76
CA ASN A 196 2.19 -9.91 19.85
C ASN A 196 2.78 -11.11 20.60
N ASN A 197 2.19 -12.27 20.39
CA ASN A 197 2.59 -13.55 20.95
C ASN A 197 2.76 -14.63 19.88
N THR A 198 2.78 -14.24 18.60
CA THR A 198 2.84 -15.17 17.46
C THR A 198 4.22 -15.79 17.24
N GLY A 199 5.26 -15.25 17.88
CA GLY A 199 6.66 -15.58 17.58
C GLY A 199 7.19 -15.00 16.28
N LYS A 200 6.31 -14.41 15.45
CA LYS A 200 6.68 -13.79 14.17
C LYS A 200 7.03 -12.31 14.33
N ILE A 201 7.83 -11.81 13.40
CA ILE A 201 8.08 -10.38 13.25
C ILE A 201 6.98 -9.78 12.36
N ILE A 202 6.40 -8.66 12.77
CA ILE A 202 5.28 -8.03 12.08
C ILE A 202 5.71 -6.67 11.54
N TYR A 203 5.59 -6.48 10.21
CA TYR A 203 5.84 -5.20 9.55
C TYR A 203 4.52 -4.50 9.27
N TYR A 204 4.45 -3.19 9.54
CA TYR A 204 3.24 -2.38 9.35
C TYR A 204 3.55 -0.91 9.09
N GLY A 205 2.50 -0.11 8.77
CA GLY A 205 2.54 1.31 8.47
C GLY A 205 1.43 2.11 9.13
N HIS A 206 0.68 2.88 8.33
CA HIS A 206 -0.55 3.61 8.68
C HIS A 206 -0.39 4.74 9.71
N THR A 207 0.50 4.62 10.66
CA THR A 207 0.69 5.61 11.73
C THR A 207 2.09 6.17 11.66
N PRO A 208 2.27 7.40 11.14
CA PRO A 208 3.58 8.00 10.92
C PRO A 208 4.44 8.05 12.18
N GLN A 209 5.70 7.65 12.04
CA GLN A 209 6.71 7.67 13.10
C GLN A 209 7.89 8.53 12.68
N LYS A 210 8.39 9.37 13.61
CA LYS A 210 9.60 10.18 13.38
C LYS A 210 10.81 9.31 13.03
N ASP A 211 11.00 8.21 13.75
CA ASP A 211 12.01 7.19 13.51
C ASP A 211 11.35 5.83 13.33
N ILE A 212 12.08 4.83 12.78
CA ILE A 212 11.58 3.47 12.74
C ILE A 212 11.22 3.00 14.15
N SER A 213 10.00 2.52 14.32
CA SER A 213 9.54 2.02 15.63
C SER A 213 9.64 0.50 15.64
N ILE A 214 10.43 -0.05 16.58
CA ILE A 214 10.56 -1.49 16.79
C ILE A 214 10.12 -1.79 18.21
N LYS A 215 9.00 -2.48 18.37
CA LYS A 215 8.40 -2.80 19.67
C LYS A 215 7.79 -4.19 19.63
N ASN A 216 8.18 -5.05 20.56
CA ASN A 216 7.65 -6.42 20.69
C ASN A 216 7.57 -7.17 19.35
N ASN A 217 8.68 -7.22 18.62
CA ASN A 217 8.79 -7.79 17.25
C ASN A 217 7.84 -7.16 16.21
N CYS A 218 7.27 -5.99 16.47
CA CYS A 218 6.47 -5.25 15.50
C CYS A 218 7.25 -4.02 15.04
N ILE A 219 7.34 -3.83 13.73
CA ILE A 219 8.18 -2.82 13.08
C ILE A 219 7.31 -1.90 12.24
N ASN A 220 7.19 -0.65 12.68
CA ASN A 220 6.51 0.39 11.91
C ASN A 220 7.49 1.09 10.98
N LEU A 221 7.21 1.05 9.68
CA LEU A 221 8.02 1.67 8.63
C LEU A 221 7.48 3.02 8.17
N ASP A 222 6.24 3.38 8.52
CA ASP A 222 5.63 4.62 8.06
C ASP A 222 6.41 5.84 8.57
N SER A 223 6.80 6.68 7.65
CA SER A 223 7.57 7.91 7.89
C SER A 223 6.75 9.18 7.67
N GLY A 224 5.48 9.06 7.27
CA GLY A 224 4.69 10.17 6.79
C GLY A 224 5.26 10.77 5.50
N CYS A 225 5.61 9.93 4.56
CA CYS A 225 6.39 10.23 3.36
C CYS A 225 5.90 11.51 2.64
N PHE A 226 4.59 11.68 2.49
CA PHE A 226 4.02 12.80 1.73
C PHE A 226 4.27 14.19 2.36
N PHE A 227 4.50 14.29 3.69
CA PHE A 227 4.75 15.57 4.38
C PHE A 227 6.14 15.68 4.99
N THR A 228 6.88 14.58 5.15
CA THR A 228 8.23 14.59 5.74
C THR A 228 9.34 14.57 4.71
N ASP A 229 9.06 14.20 3.45
CA ASP A 229 10.04 13.85 2.41
C ASP A 229 10.98 12.72 2.84
N ILE A 230 10.50 11.80 3.67
CA ILE A 230 11.25 10.63 4.12
C ILE A 230 10.51 9.37 3.65
N LEU A 231 11.22 8.47 2.98
CA LEU A 231 10.73 7.14 2.65
C LEU A 231 11.67 6.09 3.22
N ARG A 232 11.10 5.06 3.86
CA ARG A 232 11.86 3.96 4.44
C ARG A 232 11.55 2.66 3.71
N CYS A 233 12.60 1.86 3.54
CA CYS A 233 12.49 0.50 3.04
C CYS A 233 13.40 -0.38 3.85
N VAL A 234 12.97 -1.58 4.18
CA VAL A 234 13.84 -2.60 4.78
C VAL A 234 14.07 -3.73 3.79
N GLU A 235 15.25 -4.29 3.83
CA GLU A 235 15.59 -5.58 3.24
C GLU A 235 15.67 -6.59 4.39
N LEU A 236 14.89 -7.68 4.30
CA LEU A 236 14.64 -8.55 5.44
C LEU A 236 15.83 -9.46 5.76
N LYS A 237 16.44 -10.11 4.74
CA LYS A 237 17.43 -11.16 4.94
C LYS A 237 18.74 -10.61 5.51
N GLU A 238 19.19 -9.46 5.01
CA GLU A 238 20.42 -8.81 5.49
C GLU A 238 20.15 -7.79 6.60
N LYS A 239 18.86 -7.58 6.99
CA LYS A 239 18.44 -6.61 8.02
C LYS A 239 18.92 -5.20 7.73
N LYS A 240 18.80 -4.76 6.48
CA LYS A 240 19.20 -3.43 6.03
C LYS A 240 18.00 -2.49 6.02
N LEU A 241 18.16 -1.30 6.58
CA LEU A 241 17.22 -0.19 6.52
C LEU A 241 17.75 0.88 5.57
N PHE A 242 17.00 1.14 4.52
CA PHE A 242 17.22 2.25 3.60
C PHE A 242 16.34 3.41 4.03
N VAL A 243 16.94 4.58 4.20
CA VAL A 243 16.22 5.82 4.56
C VAL A 243 16.55 6.86 3.50
N LEU A 244 15.60 7.13 2.63
CA LEU A 244 15.65 8.27 1.73
C LEU A 244 15.16 9.51 2.47
N LYS A 245 15.98 10.55 2.51
CA LYS A 245 15.65 11.84 3.12
C LYS A 245 16.31 12.97 2.34
N LYS A 246 15.50 13.95 1.86
CA LYS A 246 15.99 15.10 1.09
C LYS A 246 16.90 14.69 -0.07
N GLY A 247 16.48 13.68 -0.83
CA GLY A 247 17.21 13.18 -2.00
C GLY A 247 18.49 12.38 -1.70
N ARG A 248 18.80 12.12 -0.42
CA ARG A 248 19.96 11.31 0.00
C ARG A 248 19.49 10.02 0.64
N ILE A 249 20.10 8.90 0.27
CA ILE A 249 19.80 7.60 0.87
C ILE A 249 20.93 7.22 1.84
N LYS A 250 20.52 6.93 3.07
CA LYS A 250 21.38 6.30 4.07
C LYS A 250 20.97 4.84 4.23
N VAL A 251 21.97 3.97 4.28
CA VAL A 251 21.77 2.53 4.54
C VAL A 251 22.40 2.23 5.88
N LYS A 252 21.67 1.54 6.75
CA LYS A 252 22.13 1.10 8.05
C LYS A 252 21.55 -0.26 8.40
N ASN A 253 22.20 -1.01 9.25
CA ASN A 253 21.61 -2.21 9.81
C ASN A 253 20.55 -1.84 10.85
N TYR A 254 19.52 -2.65 11.00
CA TYR A 254 18.58 -2.56 12.12
C TYR A 254 18.57 -3.91 12.86
N SER A 255 18.35 -3.84 14.17
CA SER A 255 18.25 -5.01 15.04
C SER A 255 16.83 -5.12 15.59
N ILE A 256 16.32 -6.33 15.62
CA ILE A 256 15.10 -6.71 16.30
C ILE A 256 15.57 -7.29 17.63
N LEU A 257 15.23 -6.62 18.72
CA LEU A 257 15.60 -7.03 20.09
C LEU A 257 14.57 -8.01 20.62
#